data_11ff88e3ae1c627b9a1d6f3c52d5a04a
#
_entry.id   11ff88e3ae1c627b9a1d6f3c52d5a04a
#
_cell.length_a   1.000
_cell.length_b   1.000
_cell.length_c   1.000
_cell.angle_alpha   90.00
_cell.angle_beta   90.00
_cell.angle_gamma   90.00
#
_symmetry.space_group_name_H-M   'P 1'
#
loop_
_entity.id
_entity.type
_entity.pdbx_description
1 polymer ?
#
loop_
_entity_poly.entity_id
_entity_poly.type
_entity_poly.pdbx_seq_one_letter_code
_entity_poly.pdbx_strand_id
1 'polypeptide(L)'
;MVKKNKIIVTGGAGFVGTNLIKLFLKKTKLKIISIDNYSSGKKSNHIKNNRVKYIKGKTVNINKLIKNPKDIKSVFHFGEFARIFQSFSKMNECIDSNSVGSNAVFNFCLKNKIKLIYSATSASLGNNGNDKNLSPYAFSKSKNLELLENLKKWFHFKYEVIYFYNVYGPHQICKGPMSTVIGIFEDHYKRGKPLPVVKPGTQSRRFTHINDTVNICYYAWKKNLCRHYSIANKKSYSVIEVAKLFNSKIKFLPKRLGERYASALINKNLSNKMYKYFGEINLKDYINNFIFKNN
;
A
#
# COMPACT_ATOMS: atom_id res chain seq x y z
N MET A 1 -12.36 32.46 1.65
CA MET A 1 -12.29 30.98 1.47
C MET A 1 -11.51 30.35 2.62
N VAL A 2 -11.99 29.24 3.20
CA VAL A 2 -11.25 28.52 4.26
C VAL A 2 -9.98 27.93 3.67
N LYS A 3 -8.82 28.23 4.26
CA LYS A 3 -7.52 27.70 3.83
C LYS A 3 -7.47 26.18 4.10
N LYS A 4 -7.43 25.37 3.03
CA LYS A 4 -7.30 23.92 3.15
C LYS A 4 -5.88 23.56 3.60
N ASN A 5 -5.68 23.22 4.87
CA ASN A 5 -4.39 22.98 5.50
C ASN A 5 -4.25 21.61 6.16
N LYS A 6 -5.22 20.69 5.94
CA LYS A 6 -5.22 19.34 6.48
C LYS A 6 -5.24 18.28 5.38
N ILE A 7 -4.65 17.14 5.67
CA ILE A 7 -4.84 15.90 4.90
C ILE A 7 -5.35 14.78 5.81
N ILE A 8 -6.06 13.84 5.21
CA ILE A 8 -6.45 12.59 5.87
C ILE A 8 -5.59 11.46 5.30
N VAL A 9 -5.12 10.58 6.19
CA VAL A 9 -4.47 9.31 5.83
C VAL A 9 -5.27 8.20 6.49
N THR A 10 -6.05 7.44 5.73
CA THR A 10 -6.67 6.22 6.24
C THR A 10 -5.63 5.10 6.25
N GLY A 11 -5.66 4.23 7.27
CA GLY A 11 -4.57 3.27 7.49
C GLY A 11 -3.27 3.93 7.97
N GLY A 12 -3.36 5.09 8.63
CA GLY A 12 -2.20 5.90 9.00
C GLY A 12 -1.36 5.34 10.14
N ALA A 13 -1.84 4.36 10.90
CA ALA A 13 -1.06 3.59 11.88
C ALA A 13 -0.48 2.29 11.29
N GLY A 14 -0.73 2.02 10.00
CA GLY A 14 -0.19 0.89 9.25
C GLY A 14 1.19 1.19 8.65
N PHE A 15 1.74 0.22 7.93
CA PHE A 15 3.08 0.28 7.33
C PHE A 15 3.26 1.49 6.40
N VAL A 16 2.46 1.58 5.33
CA VAL A 16 2.61 2.65 4.33
C VAL A 16 2.17 4.00 4.89
N GLY A 17 1.04 4.02 5.64
CA GLY A 17 0.51 5.25 6.20
C GLY A 17 1.46 5.95 7.16
N THR A 18 2.14 5.20 8.05
CA THR A 18 3.15 5.75 8.97
C THR A 18 4.30 6.42 8.23
N ASN A 19 4.83 5.76 7.21
CA ASN A 19 5.94 6.32 6.42
C ASN A 19 5.50 7.54 5.59
N LEU A 20 4.27 7.54 5.08
CA LEU A 20 3.72 8.72 4.41
C LEU A 20 3.57 9.90 5.37
N ILE A 21 3.04 9.67 6.58
CA ILE A 21 2.92 10.71 7.61
C ILE A 21 4.28 11.30 7.93
N LYS A 22 5.33 10.47 8.14
CA LYS A 22 6.71 10.94 8.34
C LYS A 22 7.18 11.85 7.22
N LEU A 23 6.94 11.45 5.97
CA LEU A 23 7.33 12.23 4.80
C LEU A 23 6.62 13.59 4.75
N PHE A 24 5.30 13.61 5.01
CA PHE A 24 4.52 14.85 4.99
C PHE A 24 4.91 15.81 6.11
N LEU A 25 5.22 15.30 7.30
CA LEU A 25 5.75 16.11 8.41
C LEU A 25 7.08 16.77 8.06
N LYS A 26 7.95 16.05 7.31
CA LYS A 26 9.25 16.57 6.86
C LYS A 26 9.10 17.59 5.71
N LYS A 27 8.18 17.32 4.75
CA LYS A 27 8.10 18.09 3.50
C LYS A 27 7.06 19.21 3.49
N THR A 28 6.18 19.27 4.50
CA THR A 28 5.07 20.23 4.53
C THR A 28 4.78 20.76 5.94
N LYS A 29 4.00 21.84 6.02
CA LYS A 29 3.45 22.35 7.28
C LYS A 29 1.99 21.91 7.53
N LEU A 30 1.48 20.95 6.75
CA LEU A 30 0.10 20.49 6.86
C LEU A 30 -0.15 19.75 8.18
N LYS A 31 -1.38 19.86 8.68
CA LYS A 31 -1.90 19.00 9.75
C LYS A 31 -2.40 17.69 9.14
N ILE A 32 -2.29 16.61 9.88
CA ILE A 32 -2.59 15.26 9.40
C ILE A 32 -3.60 14.60 10.32
N ILE A 33 -4.67 14.07 9.76
CA ILE A 33 -5.63 13.22 10.46
C ILE A 33 -5.42 11.78 9.99
N SER A 34 -5.00 10.91 10.90
CA SER A 34 -4.91 9.47 10.67
C SER A 34 -6.19 8.80 11.12
N ILE A 35 -6.85 8.04 10.24
CA ILE A 35 -7.99 7.17 10.58
C ILE A 35 -7.53 5.74 10.42
N ASP A 36 -7.59 4.94 11.49
CA ASP A 36 -7.17 3.55 11.48
C ASP A 36 -8.06 2.70 12.39
N ASN A 37 -8.44 1.51 11.97
CA ASN A 37 -9.21 0.56 12.78
C ASN A 37 -8.33 -0.39 13.60
N TYR A 38 -7.01 -0.31 13.40
CA TYR A 38 -5.98 -1.13 14.02
C TYR A 38 -6.08 -2.64 13.73
N SER A 39 -6.72 -3.03 12.64
CA SER A 39 -6.73 -4.44 12.19
C SER A 39 -5.33 -4.95 11.83
N SER A 40 -4.47 -4.07 11.32
CA SER A 40 -3.05 -4.35 11.03
C SER A 40 -2.12 -3.22 11.47
N GLY A 41 -2.64 -2.03 11.66
CA GLY A 41 -1.94 -0.89 12.24
C GLY A 41 -1.65 -1.09 13.72
N LYS A 42 -0.67 -0.35 14.25
CA LYS A 42 -0.23 -0.44 15.64
C LYS A 42 -0.09 0.93 16.28
N LYS A 43 -0.47 1.06 17.56
CA LYS A 43 -0.24 2.31 18.32
C LYS A 43 1.25 2.66 18.44
N SER A 44 2.14 1.66 18.45
CA SER A 44 3.61 1.87 18.43
C SER A 44 4.13 2.57 17.17
N ASN A 45 3.33 2.63 16.10
CA ASN A 45 3.64 3.39 14.90
C ASN A 45 3.21 4.86 14.96
N HIS A 46 2.57 5.28 16.06
CA HIS A 46 2.18 6.68 16.20
C HIS A 46 3.40 7.59 16.26
N ILE A 47 3.34 8.67 15.52
CA ILE A 47 4.35 9.72 15.55
C ILE A 47 3.88 10.79 16.51
N LYS A 48 4.65 11.00 17.58
CA LYS A 48 4.39 12.08 18.57
C LYS A 48 4.71 13.43 17.92
N ASN A 49 3.70 14.10 17.38
CA ASN A 49 3.81 15.43 16.77
C ASN A 49 2.45 16.14 16.85
N ASN A 50 2.45 17.41 17.23
CA ASN A 50 1.21 18.23 17.41
C ASN A 50 0.42 18.42 16.12
N ARG A 51 1.02 18.19 14.96
CA ARG A 51 0.34 18.24 13.66
C ARG A 51 -0.36 16.94 13.28
N VAL A 52 -0.25 15.87 14.08
CA VAL A 52 -0.86 14.56 13.76
C VAL A 52 -1.92 14.20 14.79
N LYS A 53 -3.16 14.01 14.33
CA LYS A 53 -4.27 13.49 15.13
C LYS A 53 -4.61 12.09 14.70
N TYR A 54 -4.57 11.12 15.62
CA TYR A 54 -4.99 9.74 15.38
C TYR A 54 -6.43 9.53 15.84
N ILE A 55 -7.27 9.00 14.97
CA ILE A 55 -8.67 8.65 15.23
C ILE A 55 -8.83 7.15 15.00
N LYS A 56 -9.27 6.42 16.03
CA LYS A 56 -9.65 5.01 15.88
C LYS A 56 -11.02 4.93 15.22
N GLY A 57 -11.11 4.24 14.08
CA GLY A 57 -12.37 4.05 13.38
C GLY A 57 -12.24 3.34 12.04
N LYS A 58 -13.35 2.79 11.56
CA LYS A 58 -13.46 2.19 10.22
C LYS A 58 -13.71 3.27 9.18
N THR A 59 -13.20 3.06 7.97
CA THR A 59 -13.35 3.99 6.83
C THR A 59 -14.81 4.20 6.42
N VAL A 60 -15.67 3.20 6.59
CA VAL A 60 -17.12 3.33 6.36
C VAL A 60 -17.75 4.46 7.18
N ASN A 61 -17.19 4.79 8.32
CA ASN A 61 -17.68 5.84 9.23
C ASN A 61 -17.00 7.21 8.99
N ILE A 62 -16.30 7.42 7.89
CA ILE A 62 -15.51 8.65 7.66
C ILE A 62 -16.34 9.94 7.84
N ASN A 63 -17.59 9.95 7.40
CA ASN A 63 -18.50 11.11 7.56
C ASN A 63 -18.80 11.42 9.04
N LYS A 64 -18.89 10.38 9.90
CA LYS A 64 -19.10 10.55 11.36
C LYS A 64 -17.82 10.98 12.06
N LEU A 65 -16.66 10.48 11.59
CA LEU A 65 -15.35 10.77 12.20
C LEU A 65 -14.82 12.16 11.85
N ILE A 66 -15.18 12.69 10.68
CA ILE A 66 -14.74 13.99 10.18
C ILE A 66 -15.94 14.97 10.12
N LYS A 67 -16.21 15.62 11.24
CA LYS A 67 -17.34 16.54 11.34
C LYS A 67 -17.18 17.82 10.50
N ASN A 68 -15.95 18.32 10.30
CA ASN A 68 -15.69 19.53 9.52
C ASN A 68 -14.69 19.23 8.37
N PRO A 69 -15.17 18.94 7.15
CA PRO A 69 -14.34 18.62 6.00
C PRO A 69 -13.83 19.85 5.22
N LYS A 70 -14.28 21.08 5.54
CA LYS A 70 -14.02 22.29 4.75
C LYS A 70 -12.52 22.62 4.60
N ASP A 71 -11.70 22.29 5.59
CA ASP A 71 -10.26 22.55 5.60
C ASP A 71 -9.40 21.36 5.13
N ILE A 72 -10.04 20.26 4.70
CA ILE A 72 -9.34 19.10 4.15
C ILE A 72 -8.93 19.34 2.69
N LYS A 73 -7.64 19.18 2.42
CA LYS A 73 -7.06 19.33 1.09
C LYS A 73 -7.14 18.04 0.27
N SER A 74 -6.83 16.90 0.91
CA SER A 74 -6.78 15.61 0.23
C SER A 74 -6.96 14.44 1.20
N VAL A 75 -7.41 13.31 0.69
CA VAL A 75 -7.45 12.02 1.39
C VAL A 75 -6.48 11.07 0.71
N PHE A 76 -5.56 10.47 1.49
CA PHE A 76 -4.76 9.32 1.10
C PHE A 76 -5.44 8.07 1.64
N HIS A 77 -5.99 7.26 0.75
CA HIS A 77 -6.78 6.09 1.15
C HIS A 77 -5.95 4.81 1.07
N PHE A 78 -5.43 4.40 2.24
CA PHE A 78 -4.61 3.18 2.44
C PHE A 78 -5.23 2.23 3.48
N GLY A 79 -6.32 2.63 4.14
CA GLY A 79 -7.02 1.87 5.16
C GLY A 79 -7.94 0.81 4.57
N GLU A 80 -7.34 -0.20 3.93
CA GLU A 80 -8.01 -1.30 3.27
C GLU A 80 -7.38 -2.63 3.66
N PHE A 81 -8.13 -3.72 3.50
CA PHE A 81 -7.59 -5.06 3.62
C PHE A 81 -6.56 -5.32 2.51
N ALA A 82 -5.36 -5.80 2.84
CA ALA A 82 -4.23 -5.80 1.91
C ALA A 82 -3.48 -7.14 1.81
N ARG A 83 -4.20 -8.28 1.81
CA ARG A 83 -3.59 -9.61 1.66
C ARG A 83 -4.42 -10.52 0.77
N ILE A 84 -3.73 -11.18 -0.17
CA ILE A 84 -4.35 -12.09 -1.15
C ILE A 84 -4.87 -13.34 -0.44
N PHE A 85 -3.98 -14.12 0.16
CA PHE A 85 -4.31 -15.43 0.73
C PHE A 85 -5.36 -15.32 1.84
N GLN A 86 -5.18 -14.38 2.77
CA GLN A 86 -6.11 -14.17 3.88
C GLN A 86 -7.48 -13.66 3.44
N SER A 87 -7.60 -13.08 2.24
CA SER A 87 -8.89 -12.61 1.75
C SER A 87 -9.88 -13.73 1.45
N PHE A 88 -9.42 -14.97 1.25
CA PHE A 88 -10.31 -16.11 1.08
C PHE A 88 -11.01 -16.50 2.40
N SER A 89 -10.26 -16.66 3.49
CA SER A 89 -10.82 -17.00 4.80
C SER A 89 -11.51 -15.83 5.51
N LYS A 90 -11.17 -14.58 5.10
CA LYS A 90 -11.69 -13.33 5.66
C LYS A 90 -12.39 -12.49 4.59
N MET A 91 -13.19 -13.15 3.76
CA MET A 91 -13.84 -12.52 2.61
C MET A 91 -14.74 -11.35 3.03
N ASN A 92 -15.57 -11.52 4.06
CA ASN A 92 -16.43 -10.45 4.56
C ASN A 92 -15.64 -9.25 5.04
N GLU A 93 -14.58 -9.45 5.85
CA GLU A 93 -13.71 -8.37 6.30
C GLU A 93 -13.05 -7.64 5.11
N CYS A 94 -12.66 -8.40 4.07
CA CYS A 94 -12.05 -7.85 2.87
C CYS A 94 -13.06 -7.00 2.08
N ILE A 95 -14.27 -7.50 1.85
CA ILE A 95 -15.32 -6.77 1.10
C ILE A 95 -15.80 -5.55 1.88
N ASP A 96 -16.05 -5.68 3.20
CA ASP A 96 -16.44 -4.55 4.05
C ASP A 96 -15.40 -3.43 4.03
N SER A 97 -14.13 -3.79 4.14
CA SER A 97 -13.04 -2.81 4.12
C SER A 97 -12.85 -2.17 2.74
N ASN A 98 -12.73 -3.02 1.70
CA ASN A 98 -12.27 -2.59 0.38
C ASN A 98 -13.39 -2.09 -0.51
N SER A 99 -14.62 -2.63 -0.40
CA SER A 99 -15.75 -2.17 -1.19
C SER A 99 -16.58 -1.14 -0.42
N VAL A 100 -17.15 -1.52 0.72
CA VAL A 100 -18.04 -0.64 1.50
C VAL A 100 -17.26 0.55 2.09
N GLY A 101 -16.12 0.27 2.72
CA GLY A 101 -15.27 1.31 3.31
C GLY A 101 -14.69 2.27 2.27
N SER A 102 -14.23 1.75 1.13
CA SER A 102 -13.68 2.60 0.06
C SER A 102 -14.76 3.43 -0.61
N ASN A 103 -15.95 2.86 -0.86
CA ASN A 103 -17.09 3.63 -1.38
C ASN A 103 -17.46 4.79 -0.46
N ALA A 104 -17.47 4.58 0.86
CA ALA A 104 -17.72 5.66 1.83
C ALA A 104 -16.67 6.78 1.72
N VAL A 105 -15.39 6.44 1.55
CA VAL A 105 -14.32 7.42 1.34
C VAL A 105 -14.47 8.16 0.01
N PHE A 106 -14.81 7.45 -1.08
CA PHE A 106 -15.02 8.07 -2.39
C PHE A 106 -16.17 9.08 -2.35
N ASN A 107 -17.32 8.68 -1.77
CA ASN A 107 -18.47 9.56 -1.57
C ASN A 107 -18.15 10.77 -0.68
N PHE A 108 -17.39 10.57 0.40
CA PHE A 108 -16.94 11.66 1.25
C PHE A 108 -16.10 12.66 0.46
N CYS A 109 -15.14 12.17 -0.34
CA CYS A 109 -14.30 13.03 -1.16
C CYS A 109 -15.09 13.74 -2.26
N LEU A 110 -16.01 13.05 -2.92
CA LEU A 110 -16.85 13.59 -3.97
C LEU A 110 -17.75 14.72 -3.45
N LYS A 111 -18.54 14.46 -2.38
CA LYS A 111 -19.46 15.42 -1.78
C LYS A 111 -18.76 16.69 -1.29
N ASN A 112 -17.56 16.57 -0.76
CA ASN A 112 -16.80 17.67 -0.19
C ASN A 112 -15.78 18.30 -1.16
N LYS A 113 -15.77 17.90 -2.42
CA LYS A 113 -14.81 18.36 -3.45
C LYS A 113 -13.35 18.23 -2.97
N ILE A 114 -13.03 17.08 -2.36
CA ILE A 114 -11.71 16.74 -1.83
C ILE A 114 -11.02 15.79 -2.80
N LYS A 115 -9.75 16.06 -3.13
CA LYS A 115 -8.94 15.19 -3.96
C LYS A 115 -8.63 13.87 -3.25
N LEU A 116 -8.80 12.77 -3.94
CA LEU A 116 -8.44 11.43 -3.47
C LEU A 116 -7.08 11.00 -4.05
N ILE A 117 -6.22 10.42 -3.21
CA ILE A 117 -5.08 9.62 -3.61
C ILE A 117 -5.36 8.18 -3.18
N TYR A 118 -5.59 7.31 -4.17
CA TYR A 118 -6.00 5.93 -3.95
C TYR A 118 -4.86 4.96 -4.13
N SER A 119 -4.70 4.01 -3.18
CA SER A 119 -3.75 2.92 -3.30
C SER A 119 -4.36 1.75 -4.08
N ALA A 120 -3.96 1.57 -5.31
CA ALA A 120 -4.21 0.35 -6.05
C ALA A 120 -3.12 -0.70 -5.77
N THR A 121 -3.23 -1.85 -6.38
CA THR A 121 -2.30 -2.96 -6.21
C THR A 121 -1.96 -3.62 -7.54
N SER A 122 -0.74 -4.10 -7.66
CA SER A 122 -0.38 -4.97 -8.79
C SER A 122 -1.17 -6.30 -8.80
N ALA A 123 -1.82 -6.67 -7.69
CA ALA A 123 -2.68 -7.86 -7.64
C ALA A 123 -3.93 -7.72 -8.50
N SER A 124 -4.48 -6.51 -8.66
CA SER A 124 -5.62 -6.25 -9.55
C SER A 124 -5.29 -6.36 -11.04
N LEU A 125 -4.03 -6.62 -11.39
CA LEU A 125 -3.58 -6.87 -12.76
C LEU A 125 -3.44 -8.37 -13.06
N GLY A 126 -3.38 -9.22 -12.03
CA GLY A 126 -3.19 -10.66 -12.16
C GLY A 126 -1.87 -11.05 -12.79
N ASN A 127 -1.85 -12.18 -13.49
CA ASN A 127 -0.71 -12.66 -14.25
C ASN A 127 -0.62 -11.92 -15.60
N ASN A 128 0.46 -11.20 -15.82
CA ASN A 128 0.70 -10.46 -17.07
C ASN A 128 -0.44 -9.54 -17.51
N GLY A 129 -1.31 -9.13 -16.58
CA GLY A 129 -2.44 -8.24 -16.86
C GLY A 129 -3.77 -8.93 -17.15
N ASN A 130 -3.84 -10.26 -17.17
CA ASN A 130 -5.00 -11.02 -17.63
C ASN A 130 -5.96 -11.47 -16.51
N ASP A 131 -5.45 -11.71 -15.30
CA ASP A 131 -6.22 -12.34 -14.21
C ASP A 131 -6.56 -11.34 -13.09
N LYS A 132 -7.45 -10.40 -13.36
CA LYS A 132 -7.80 -9.31 -12.43
C LYS A 132 -8.47 -9.78 -11.13
N ASN A 133 -9.12 -10.93 -11.15
CA ASN A 133 -10.05 -11.38 -10.10
C ASN A 133 -9.60 -12.67 -9.39
N LEU A 134 -8.30 -12.93 -9.30
CA LEU A 134 -7.72 -14.14 -8.68
C LEU A 134 -8.00 -14.32 -7.18
N SER A 135 -8.55 -13.32 -6.52
CA SER A 135 -8.88 -13.39 -5.09
C SER A 135 -9.92 -12.32 -4.72
N PRO A 136 -10.65 -12.45 -3.60
CA PRO A 136 -11.55 -11.40 -3.11
C PRO A 136 -10.84 -10.04 -2.96
N TYR A 137 -9.58 -10.05 -2.55
CA TYR A 137 -8.73 -8.83 -2.50
C TYR A 137 -8.49 -8.22 -3.88
N ALA A 138 -8.07 -9.02 -4.87
CA ALA A 138 -7.80 -8.52 -6.22
C ALA A 138 -9.10 -8.02 -6.88
N PHE A 139 -10.19 -8.76 -6.72
CA PHE A 139 -11.52 -8.40 -7.20
C PHE A 139 -11.97 -7.04 -6.64
N SER A 140 -12.00 -6.89 -5.30
CA SER A 140 -12.44 -5.63 -4.68
C SER A 140 -11.61 -4.43 -5.14
N LYS A 141 -10.30 -4.61 -5.31
CA LYS A 141 -9.40 -3.55 -5.80
C LYS A 141 -9.65 -3.21 -7.27
N SER A 142 -9.89 -4.21 -8.13
CA SER A 142 -10.19 -3.96 -9.54
C SER A 142 -11.54 -3.24 -9.72
N LYS A 143 -12.56 -3.61 -8.92
CA LYS A 143 -13.87 -2.94 -8.95
C LYS A 143 -13.82 -1.50 -8.44
N ASN A 144 -13.00 -1.22 -7.45
CA ASN A 144 -12.77 0.17 -7.01
C ASN A 144 -12.14 1.03 -8.11
N LEU A 145 -11.24 0.48 -8.94
CA LEU A 145 -10.69 1.21 -10.08
C LEU A 145 -11.75 1.52 -11.14
N GLU A 146 -12.59 0.55 -11.48
CA GLU A 146 -13.73 0.74 -12.39
C GLU A 146 -14.69 1.81 -11.86
N LEU A 147 -15.01 1.77 -10.56
CA LEU A 147 -15.86 2.79 -9.93
C LEU A 147 -15.23 4.19 -10.00
N LEU A 148 -13.93 4.33 -9.73
CA LEU A 148 -13.23 5.61 -9.80
C LEU A 148 -13.25 6.19 -11.23
N GLU A 149 -13.06 5.35 -12.25
CA GLU A 149 -13.17 5.78 -13.64
C GLU A 149 -14.57 6.29 -13.98
N ASN A 150 -15.61 5.61 -13.50
CA ASN A 150 -17.00 6.03 -13.70
C ASN A 150 -17.33 7.31 -12.90
N LEU A 151 -16.87 7.44 -11.65
CA LEU A 151 -17.04 8.67 -10.88
C LEU A 151 -16.36 9.87 -11.54
N LYS A 152 -15.23 9.64 -12.22
CA LYS A 152 -14.60 10.69 -13.03
C LYS A 152 -15.47 11.09 -14.23
N LYS A 153 -16.07 10.14 -14.94
CA LYS A 153 -16.96 10.39 -16.07
C LYS A 153 -18.25 11.09 -15.65
N TRP A 154 -18.89 10.60 -14.58
CA TRP A 154 -20.20 11.09 -14.15
C TRP A 154 -20.13 12.44 -13.42
N PHE A 155 -19.07 12.63 -12.60
CA PHE A 155 -19.02 13.75 -11.64
C PHE A 155 -17.73 14.57 -11.72
N HIS A 156 -16.88 14.36 -12.72
CA HIS A 156 -15.55 15.00 -12.84
C HIS A 156 -14.70 14.85 -11.58
N PHE A 157 -14.82 13.68 -10.92
CA PHE A 157 -14.13 13.42 -9.65
C PHE A 157 -12.62 13.46 -9.81
N LYS A 158 -11.94 14.20 -8.93
CA LYS A 158 -10.47 14.37 -8.97
C LYS A 158 -9.79 13.34 -8.08
N TYR A 159 -9.01 12.44 -8.69
CA TYR A 159 -8.23 11.44 -7.99
C TYR A 159 -6.90 11.14 -8.68
N GLU A 160 -5.96 10.58 -7.91
CA GLU A 160 -4.75 9.92 -8.41
C GLU A 160 -4.79 8.45 -7.99
N VAL A 161 -4.26 7.56 -8.78
CA VAL A 161 -4.10 6.13 -8.45
C VAL A 161 -2.63 5.78 -8.37
N ILE A 162 -2.22 5.12 -7.28
CA ILE A 162 -0.85 4.64 -7.10
C ILE A 162 -0.89 3.12 -6.99
N TYR A 163 -0.26 2.41 -7.92
CA TYR A 163 -0.14 0.95 -7.87
C TYR A 163 1.04 0.53 -7.00
N PHE A 164 0.77 -0.19 -5.91
CA PHE A 164 1.80 -0.71 -5.02
C PHE A 164 2.26 -2.10 -5.46
N TYR A 165 3.58 -2.33 -5.38
CA TYR A 165 4.24 -3.57 -5.76
C TYR A 165 5.09 -4.09 -4.60
N ASN A 166 4.61 -5.11 -3.90
CA ASN A 166 5.33 -5.82 -2.83
C ASN A 166 6.25 -4.90 -2.00
N VAL A 167 5.62 -3.91 -1.36
CA VAL A 167 6.34 -2.88 -0.61
C VAL A 167 7.09 -3.50 0.57
N TYR A 168 8.35 -3.07 0.80
CA TYR A 168 9.21 -3.50 1.90
C TYR A 168 9.92 -2.32 2.56
N GLY A 169 10.45 -2.51 3.77
CA GLY A 169 11.25 -1.52 4.48
C GLY A 169 10.71 -1.17 5.88
N PRO A 170 11.17 -0.06 6.49
CA PRO A 170 10.83 0.32 7.85
C PRO A 170 9.33 0.33 8.16
N HIS A 171 8.95 -0.16 9.34
CA HIS A 171 7.57 -0.36 9.79
C HIS A 171 6.76 -1.45 9.07
N GLN A 172 7.39 -2.26 8.21
CA GLN A 172 6.68 -3.41 7.64
C GLN A 172 6.26 -4.42 8.71
N ILE A 173 5.21 -5.17 8.40
CA ILE A 173 4.69 -6.18 9.32
C ILE A 173 5.53 -7.44 9.16
N CYS A 174 6.21 -7.87 10.22
CA CYS A 174 7.11 -9.01 10.20
C CYS A 174 6.48 -10.29 10.79
N LYS A 175 5.45 -10.18 11.63
CA LYS A 175 4.79 -11.30 12.32
C LYS A 175 3.29 -11.33 12.09
N GLY A 176 2.72 -12.54 12.08
CA GLY A 176 1.28 -12.77 11.93
C GLY A 176 0.79 -12.81 10.47
N PRO A 177 -0.51 -13.02 10.26
CA PRO A 177 -1.08 -13.31 8.95
C PRO A 177 -0.99 -12.12 7.96
N MET A 178 -0.81 -10.90 8.47
CA MET A 178 -0.69 -9.69 7.65
C MET A 178 0.78 -9.32 7.35
N SER A 179 1.74 -10.23 7.54
CA SER A 179 3.16 -9.99 7.29
C SER A 179 3.50 -9.86 5.81
N THR A 180 4.52 -9.06 5.50
CA THR A 180 5.13 -9.01 4.17
C THR A 180 6.14 -10.15 3.99
N VAL A 181 6.43 -10.56 2.76
CA VAL A 181 7.44 -11.60 2.49
C VAL A 181 8.79 -11.22 3.08
N ILE A 182 9.25 -10.00 2.81
CA ILE A 182 10.54 -9.51 3.34
C ILE A 182 10.52 -9.46 4.87
N GLY A 183 9.43 -8.96 5.47
CA GLY A 183 9.30 -8.90 6.92
C GLY A 183 9.30 -10.29 7.59
N ILE A 184 8.68 -11.30 6.95
CA ILE A 184 8.75 -12.70 7.43
C ILE A 184 10.20 -13.19 7.39
N PHE A 185 10.92 -12.93 6.30
CA PHE A 185 12.31 -13.37 6.16
C PHE A 185 13.23 -12.67 7.16
N GLU A 186 13.07 -11.37 7.38
CA GLU A 186 13.80 -10.62 8.41
C GLU A 186 13.57 -11.16 9.83
N ASP A 187 12.31 -11.49 10.18
CA ASP A 187 12.00 -12.04 11.49
C ASP A 187 12.57 -13.45 11.66
N HIS A 188 12.50 -14.30 10.63
CA HIS A 188 13.08 -15.64 10.65
C HIS A 188 14.60 -15.58 10.74
N TYR A 189 15.26 -14.72 9.95
CA TYR A 189 16.69 -14.51 9.98
C TYR A 189 17.18 -14.16 11.40
N LYS A 190 16.57 -13.12 12.01
CA LYS A 190 16.90 -12.68 13.39
C LYS A 190 16.76 -13.78 14.43
N ARG A 191 15.91 -14.77 14.18
CA ARG A 191 15.65 -15.89 15.09
C ARG A 191 16.41 -17.16 14.73
N GLY A 192 17.31 -17.12 13.75
CA GLY A 192 18.03 -18.29 13.24
C GLY A 192 17.12 -19.39 12.67
N LYS A 193 15.90 -19.05 12.22
CA LYS A 193 14.91 -20.00 11.71
C LYS A 193 14.97 -20.12 10.18
N PRO A 194 14.70 -21.30 9.59
CA PRO A 194 14.60 -21.44 8.15
C PRO A 194 13.56 -20.51 7.55
N LEU A 195 13.85 -19.92 6.39
CA LEU A 195 12.96 -19.00 5.69
C LEU A 195 11.80 -19.77 5.02
N PRO A 196 10.54 -19.40 5.29
CA PRO A 196 9.40 -20.11 4.72
C PRO A 196 9.11 -19.65 3.28
N VAL A 197 9.31 -20.53 2.32
CA VAL A 197 9.03 -20.29 0.89
C VAL A 197 7.83 -21.11 0.44
N VAL A 198 6.77 -20.47 -0.01
CA VAL A 198 5.59 -21.12 -0.57
C VAL A 198 5.94 -21.70 -1.94
N LYS A 199 5.66 -23.02 -2.15
CA LYS A 199 5.91 -23.72 -3.43
C LYS A 199 5.16 -23.05 -4.59
N PRO A 200 5.77 -22.99 -5.79
CA PRO A 200 7.08 -23.55 -6.16
C PRO A 200 8.26 -22.66 -5.75
N GLY A 201 8.07 -21.44 -5.28
CA GLY A 201 9.11 -20.45 -4.97
C GLY A 201 9.58 -19.63 -6.18
N THR A 202 9.22 -20.06 -7.40
CA THR A 202 9.58 -19.40 -8.66
C THR A 202 8.66 -18.24 -9.04
N GLN A 203 7.56 -18.03 -8.29
CA GLN A 203 6.64 -16.91 -8.52
C GLN A 203 7.38 -15.57 -8.44
N SER A 204 7.37 -14.85 -9.56
CA SER A 204 8.10 -13.60 -9.71
C SER A 204 7.34 -12.40 -9.12
N ARG A 205 8.07 -11.51 -8.47
CA ARG A 205 7.56 -10.28 -7.87
C ARG A 205 8.51 -9.11 -8.12
N ARG A 206 7.93 -7.92 -8.27
CA ARG A 206 8.66 -6.67 -8.19
C ARG A 206 8.53 -6.13 -6.78
N PHE A 207 9.65 -5.86 -6.15
CA PHE A 207 9.73 -5.34 -4.79
C PHE A 207 10.09 -3.86 -4.84
N THR A 208 9.34 -3.05 -4.10
CA THR A 208 9.54 -1.59 -4.07
C THR A 208 9.81 -1.14 -2.65
N HIS A 209 10.86 -0.38 -2.43
CA HIS A 209 11.14 0.16 -1.10
C HIS A 209 10.08 1.17 -0.68
N ILE A 210 9.78 1.22 0.61
CA ILE A 210 8.75 2.11 1.16
C ILE A 210 9.00 3.59 0.88
N ASN A 211 10.26 4.02 0.89
CA ASN A 211 10.61 5.42 0.59
C ASN A 211 10.22 5.79 -0.84
N ASP A 212 10.48 4.90 -1.81
CA ASP A 212 10.09 5.12 -3.20
C ASP A 212 8.57 5.17 -3.33
N THR A 213 7.87 4.26 -2.61
CA THR A 213 6.40 4.21 -2.60
C THR A 213 5.78 5.48 -2.03
N VAL A 214 6.26 6.01 -0.91
CA VAL A 214 5.69 7.24 -0.34
C VAL A 214 6.12 8.50 -1.09
N ASN A 215 7.30 8.49 -1.70
CA ASN A 215 7.75 9.60 -2.56
C ASN A 215 6.86 9.75 -3.78
N ILE A 216 6.45 8.65 -4.45
CA ILE A 216 5.51 8.75 -5.58
C ILE A 216 4.13 9.22 -5.12
N CYS A 217 3.65 8.81 -3.93
CA CYS A 217 2.40 9.32 -3.37
C CYS A 217 2.46 10.84 -3.16
N TYR A 218 3.58 11.33 -2.61
CA TYR A 218 3.80 12.76 -2.42
C TYR A 218 3.90 13.52 -3.76
N TYR A 219 4.62 12.95 -4.73
CA TYR A 219 4.76 13.52 -6.08
C TYR A 219 3.40 13.64 -6.78
N ALA A 220 2.62 12.57 -6.83
CA ALA A 220 1.30 12.55 -7.43
C ALA A 220 0.36 13.59 -6.79
N TRP A 221 0.39 13.67 -5.46
CA TRP A 221 -0.36 14.70 -4.72
C TRP A 221 0.06 16.11 -5.09
N LYS A 222 1.38 16.38 -5.15
CA LYS A 222 1.95 17.71 -5.44
C LYS A 222 1.69 18.14 -6.89
N LYS A 223 1.88 17.24 -7.86
CA LYS A 223 1.70 17.53 -9.29
C LYS A 223 0.25 17.67 -9.70
N ASN A 224 -0.68 16.96 -9.04
CA ASN A 224 -2.13 17.11 -9.24
C ASN A 224 -2.57 16.91 -10.71
N LEU A 225 -2.10 15.85 -11.35
CA LEU A 225 -2.34 15.58 -12.77
C LEU A 225 -3.54 14.66 -13.02
N CYS A 226 -4.17 14.14 -11.98
CA CYS A 226 -5.28 13.17 -12.04
C CYS A 226 -4.95 11.95 -12.92
N ARG A 227 -3.80 11.30 -12.61
CA ARG A 227 -3.23 10.18 -13.37
C ARG A 227 -3.06 8.93 -12.53
N HIS A 228 -2.74 7.84 -13.21
CA HIS A 228 -2.30 6.59 -12.62
C HIS A 228 -0.78 6.55 -12.57
N TYR A 229 -0.23 6.09 -11.45
CA TYR A 229 1.21 5.97 -11.20
C TYR A 229 1.54 4.55 -10.81
N SER A 230 2.60 4.02 -11.38
CA SER A 230 3.12 2.71 -11.05
C SER A 230 4.57 2.88 -10.64
N ILE A 231 4.91 2.45 -9.42
CA ILE A 231 6.27 2.44 -8.93
C ILE A 231 6.68 1.01 -8.63
N ALA A 232 7.44 0.42 -9.52
CA ALA A 232 7.96 -0.92 -9.37
C ALA A 232 9.44 -0.92 -9.74
N ASN A 233 10.27 -1.65 -9.02
CA ASN A 233 11.66 -1.82 -9.42
C ASN A 233 11.72 -2.49 -10.80
N LYS A 234 12.69 -2.10 -11.64
CA LYS A 234 12.90 -2.71 -12.96
C LYS A 234 13.15 -4.21 -12.85
N LYS A 235 13.95 -4.61 -11.86
CA LYS A 235 14.26 -6.01 -11.59
C LYS A 235 13.13 -6.69 -10.84
N SER A 236 12.68 -7.81 -11.34
CA SER A 236 11.83 -8.76 -10.62
C SER A 236 12.71 -9.84 -9.99
N TYR A 237 12.22 -10.40 -8.90
CA TYR A 237 12.84 -11.53 -8.20
C TYR A 237 11.78 -12.59 -7.95
N SER A 238 12.15 -13.85 -8.09
CA SER A 238 11.35 -14.94 -7.52
C SER A 238 11.47 -14.94 -6.00
N VAL A 239 10.50 -15.55 -5.32
CA VAL A 239 10.51 -15.63 -3.85
C VAL A 239 11.73 -16.42 -3.36
N ILE A 240 12.13 -17.46 -4.11
CA ILE A 240 13.32 -18.26 -3.77
C ILE A 240 14.63 -17.47 -3.97
N GLU A 241 14.74 -16.63 -5.02
CA GLU A 241 15.91 -15.75 -5.19
C GLU A 241 16.02 -14.77 -4.02
N VAL A 242 14.91 -14.19 -3.58
CA VAL A 242 14.92 -13.32 -2.40
C VAL A 242 15.35 -14.06 -1.14
N ALA A 243 14.87 -15.30 -0.92
CA ALA A 243 15.28 -16.11 0.21
C ALA A 243 16.78 -16.41 0.19
N LYS A 244 17.34 -16.71 -0.98
CA LYS A 244 18.79 -16.94 -1.17
C LYS A 244 19.64 -15.72 -0.81
N LEU A 245 19.13 -14.49 -1.00
CA LEU A 245 19.87 -13.27 -0.61
C LEU A 245 20.12 -13.18 0.90
N PHE A 246 19.32 -13.83 1.73
CA PHE A 246 19.52 -13.89 3.18
C PHE A 246 20.57 -14.91 3.63
N ASN A 247 21.09 -15.74 2.73
CA ASN A 247 22.05 -16.80 3.04
C ASN A 247 21.63 -17.69 4.23
N SER A 248 20.36 -18.09 4.26
CA SER A 248 19.74 -18.87 5.34
C SER A 248 19.11 -20.15 4.81
N LYS A 249 18.92 -21.15 5.68
CA LYS A 249 18.17 -22.37 5.34
C LYS A 249 16.75 -22.02 4.87
N ILE A 250 16.25 -22.76 3.89
CA ILE A 250 14.91 -22.56 3.33
C ILE A 250 14.03 -23.74 3.71
N LYS A 251 12.77 -23.45 4.13
CA LYS A 251 11.72 -24.45 4.36
C LYS A 251 10.58 -24.19 3.38
N PHE A 252 10.30 -25.17 2.50
CA PHE A 252 9.18 -25.06 1.59
C PHE A 252 7.84 -25.31 2.30
N LEU A 253 6.86 -24.45 1.99
CA LEU A 253 5.47 -24.58 2.42
C LEU A 253 4.58 -25.01 1.25
N PRO A 254 3.39 -25.60 1.50
CA PRO A 254 2.41 -25.93 0.46
C PRO A 254 2.01 -24.71 -0.39
N LYS A 255 1.52 -24.97 -1.62
CA LYS A 255 0.92 -23.94 -2.49
C LYS A 255 -0.26 -23.25 -1.79
N ARG A 256 -0.52 -22.00 -2.15
CA ARG A 256 -1.64 -21.20 -1.63
C ARG A 256 -2.59 -20.78 -2.74
N LEU A 257 -3.87 -20.63 -2.38
CA LEU A 257 -4.88 -20.07 -3.29
C LEU A 257 -4.57 -18.61 -3.66
N GLY A 258 -4.93 -18.21 -4.88
CA GLY A 258 -4.76 -16.85 -5.37
C GLY A 258 -3.31 -16.44 -5.63
N GLU A 259 -2.37 -17.39 -5.57
CA GLU A 259 -0.96 -17.11 -5.85
C GLU A 259 -0.75 -16.76 -7.32
N ARG A 260 -0.09 -15.62 -7.57
CA ARG A 260 0.28 -15.21 -8.93
C ARG A 260 1.65 -15.74 -9.28
N TYR A 261 1.83 -16.22 -10.50
CA TYR A 261 3.13 -16.70 -11.00
C TYR A 261 3.97 -15.58 -11.57
N ALA A 262 3.37 -14.60 -12.22
CA ALA A 262 4.04 -13.44 -12.80
C ALA A 262 3.49 -12.11 -12.28
N SER A 263 4.34 -11.08 -12.28
CA SER A 263 3.97 -9.71 -11.89
C SER A 263 3.82 -8.85 -13.14
N ALA A 264 2.61 -8.34 -13.37
CA ALA A 264 2.35 -7.39 -14.43
C ALA A 264 2.85 -5.98 -14.06
N LEU A 265 3.35 -5.24 -15.06
CA LEU A 265 3.60 -3.80 -14.99
C LEU A 265 2.48 -3.06 -15.69
N ILE A 266 2.02 -1.97 -15.08
CA ILE A 266 1.21 -1.00 -15.78
C ILE A 266 2.13 -0.07 -16.55
N ASN A 267 2.08 -0.16 -17.87
CA ASN A 267 2.81 0.76 -18.76
C ASN A 267 2.07 2.09 -18.97
N LYS A 268 0.78 2.15 -18.64
CA LYS A 268 -0.02 3.37 -18.77
C LYS A 268 0.50 4.43 -17.79
N ASN A 269 1.08 5.49 -18.30
CA ASN A 269 1.60 6.64 -17.56
C ASN A 269 2.89 6.43 -16.77
N LEU A 270 3.58 5.31 -16.95
CA LEU A 270 4.97 5.18 -16.57
C LEU A 270 5.83 5.92 -17.59
N SER A 271 6.17 7.16 -17.32
CA SER A 271 7.35 7.68 -18.00
C SER A 271 8.57 6.94 -17.42
N ASN A 272 9.50 6.53 -18.30
CA ASN A 272 10.80 5.98 -17.88
C ASN A 272 11.54 6.91 -16.90
N LYS A 273 11.21 8.21 -16.91
CA LYS A 273 11.70 9.21 -15.97
C LYS A 273 11.23 8.98 -14.53
N MET A 274 9.98 8.55 -14.30
CA MET A 274 9.50 8.24 -12.94
C MET A 274 10.21 7.03 -12.35
N TYR A 275 10.54 6.04 -13.15
CA TYR A 275 11.32 4.89 -12.74
C TYR A 275 12.69 5.27 -12.18
N LYS A 276 13.37 6.21 -12.82
CA LYS A 276 14.68 6.73 -12.38
C LYS A 276 14.59 7.51 -11.07
N TYR A 277 13.46 8.18 -10.80
CA TYR A 277 13.33 9.02 -9.62
C TYR A 277 12.87 8.29 -8.36
N PHE A 278 12.14 7.17 -8.48
CA PHE A 278 11.41 6.62 -7.35
C PHE A 278 11.67 5.13 -7.07
N GLY A 279 12.29 4.42 -7.97
CA GLY A 279 12.62 2.99 -7.83
C GLY A 279 14.11 2.74 -7.67
N GLU A 280 14.82 3.59 -6.94
CA GLU A 280 16.29 3.58 -6.85
C GLU A 280 16.82 2.66 -5.76
N ILE A 281 16.05 2.39 -4.71
CA ILE A 281 16.51 1.55 -3.60
C ILE A 281 16.46 0.08 -4.01
N ASN A 282 17.64 -0.51 -4.13
CA ASN A 282 17.80 -1.90 -4.56
C ASN A 282 17.47 -2.85 -3.40
N LEU A 283 16.73 -3.93 -3.69
CA LEU A 283 16.36 -4.94 -2.71
C LEU A 283 17.58 -5.70 -2.17
N LYS A 284 18.54 -6.04 -3.02
CA LYS A 284 19.76 -6.76 -2.62
C LYS A 284 20.56 -5.94 -1.61
N ASP A 285 20.77 -4.65 -1.90
CA ASP A 285 21.53 -3.77 -1.02
C ASP A 285 20.81 -3.56 0.32
N TYR A 286 19.48 -3.45 0.29
CA TYR A 286 18.67 -3.38 1.52
C TYR A 286 18.84 -4.64 2.38
N ILE A 287 18.79 -5.85 1.77
CA ILE A 287 18.96 -7.12 2.48
C ILE A 287 20.39 -7.25 3.02
N ASN A 288 21.40 -6.93 2.22
CA ASN A 288 22.80 -6.96 2.66
C ASN A 288 23.03 -6.04 3.87
N ASN A 289 22.52 -4.82 3.82
CA ASN A 289 22.58 -3.88 4.94
C ASN A 289 21.82 -4.40 6.18
N PHE A 290 20.69 -5.11 5.98
CA PHE A 290 19.96 -5.73 7.08
C PHE A 290 20.78 -6.85 7.73
N ILE A 291 21.38 -7.75 6.93
CA ILE A 291 22.23 -8.83 7.39
C ILE A 291 23.42 -8.26 8.19
N PHE A 292 24.14 -7.31 7.61
CA PHE A 292 25.30 -6.67 8.27
C PHE A 292 24.97 -6.07 9.65
N LYS A 293 23.79 -5.56 9.83
CA LYS A 293 23.34 -4.97 11.11
C LYS A 293 22.87 -6.00 12.14
N ASN A 294 22.68 -7.25 11.73
CA ASN A 294 22.10 -8.29 12.60
C ASN A 294 23.02 -9.53 12.76
N ASN A 295 24.21 -9.48 12.19
CA ASN A 295 25.38 -10.31 12.53
C ASN A 295 26.26 -9.56 13.52
#